data_e2979ac3694116ed95a1783588460ed5
#
_entry.id   e2979ac3694116ed95a1783588460ed5
#
_cell.length_a   1.000
_cell.length_b   1.000
_cell.length_c   1.000
_cell.angle_alpha   90.00
_cell.angle_beta   90.00
_cell.angle_gamma   90.00
#
_symmetry.space_group_name_H-M   'P 1'
#
loop_
_entity.id
_entity.type
_entity.pdbx_description
1 polymer ?
#
loop_
_entity_poly.entity_id
_entity_poly.type
_entity_poly.pdbx_seq_one_letter_code
_entity_poly.pdbx_strand_id
1 'polypeptide(L)'
;MSCAAKFERLLPLFATCVLSATAWGQVADRANQEGAAVFLRGATVFDGSKVLGTANVLIVDGKIAAVGSDVEAPVKARVVDCAGRWITPGLVDANTALGLPSPQENEQSNEVTPHLEIVDLYDVEAQSVVHARRNGVTTAYITPGELNVFGGLGAVVKTAGDEPVVMRENGMRMTLGNMPGQGNAPFRTFGKPVGMYFRRPSNRMGVIWEVRKAFYDALDERETAPDKVAMMSASTRTLIRALDKELVVRTSARADQDIRTAIRLAEEFGIRLVLDHVTEAYACLDDVVAAGFPVLLTAPTLSDDPEGATPHLDTAALLAARGVTLAIQSGTDPRADALVREAAFAVRGGLSREVALAAITSVPAKILGIDARVGSLAAGKDGDVVIWSGHPLSLASKALTVFIEGVER
;
A
#
# COMPACT_ATOMS: atom_id res chain seq x y z
N MET A 1 -45.85 6.24 48.06
CA MET A 1 -46.52 4.94 48.03
C MET A 1 -46.89 4.65 46.58
N SER A 2 -46.28 3.72 46.05
CA SER A 2 -46.63 2.72 45.08
C SER A 2 -45.47 2.41 44.15
N CYS A 3 -45.10 1.17 44.25
CA CYS A 3 -44.13 0.40 43.52
C CYS A 3 -44.62 0.18 42.08
N ALA A 4 -43.81 0.53 41.07
CA ALA A 4 -43.82 -0.08 39.72
C ALA A 4 -42.69 0.49 38.85
N ALA A 5 -41.50 -0.10 38.95
CA ALA A 5 -40.49 0.05 37.93
C ALA A 5 -39.43 -1.03 38.14
N LYS A 6 -39.57 -2.15 37.43
CA LYS A 6 -38.50 -3.11 37.13
C LYS A 6 -39.07 -4.25 36.28
N PHE A 7 -39.07 -4.09 34.96
CA PHE A 7 -39.01 -5.20 34.01
C PHE A 7 -38.87 -4.64 32.58
N GLU A 8 -37.65 -4.24 32.21
CA GLU A 8 -37.29 -4.07 30.82
C GLU A 8 -35.76 -4.04 30.72
N ARG A 9 -35.16 -5.20 30.61
CA ARG A 9 -33.80 -5.38 30.07
C ARG A 9 -33.46 -6.88 30.01
N LEU A 10 -34.01 -7.57 29.03
CA LEU A 10 -33.51 -8.89 28.61
C LEU A 10 -34.10 -9.24 27.24
N LEU A 11 -33.58 -8.60 26.18
CA LEU A 11 -33.66 -9.12 24.79
C LEU A 11 -32.77 -8.21 23.91
N PRO A 12 -31.52 -8.59 23.68
CA PRO A 12 -31.03 -8.64 22.31
C PRO A 12 -29.95 -9.71 22.04
N LEU A 13 -29.89 -10.82 22.77
CA LEU A 13 -28.86 -11.85 22.51
C LEU A 13 -29.29 -12.95 21.52
N PHE A 14 -30.55 -13.01 21.11
CA PHE A 14 -31.03 -14.03 20.19
C PHE A 14 -31.01 -13.59 18.70
N ALA A 15 -30.95 -12.31 18.41
CA ALA A 15 -31.00 -11.82 17.01
C ALA A 15 -29.64 -11.98 16.29
N THR A 16 -28.52 -11.97 17.00
CA THR A 16 -27.18 -12.09 16.40
C THR A 16 -26.81 -13.52 15.98
N CYS A 17 -27.33 -14.53 16.66
CA CYS A 17 -27.08 -15.94 16.28
C CYS A 17 -27.90 -16.40 15.07
N VAL A 18 -29.09 -15.86 14.86
CA VAL A 18 -29.96 -16.25 13.73
C VAL A 18 -29.48 -15.66 12.41
N LEU A 19 -28.91 -14.44 12.42
CA LEU A 19 -28.32 -13.80 11.23
C LEU A 19 -27.03 -14.49 10.77
N SER A 20 -26.23 -15.02 11.68
CA SER A 20 -25.02 -15.78 11.31
C SER A 20 -25.35 -17.15 10.71
N ALA A 21 -26.35 -17.86 11.22
CA ALA A 21 -26.74 -19.16 10.70
C ALA A 21 -27.37 -19.09 9.30
N THR A 22 -28.14 -18.04 9.01
CA THR A 22 -28.72 -17.82 7.66
C THR A 22 -27.66 -17.42 6.64
N ALA A 23 -26.66 -16.63 7.03
CA ALA A 23 -25.54 -16.26 6.15
C ALA A 23 -24.66 -17.48 5.80
N TRP A 24 -24.38 -18.36 6.76
CA TRP A 24 -23.66 -19.61 6.53
C TRP A 24 -24.46 -20.57 5.64
N GLY A 25 -25.78 -20.68 5.82
CA GLY A 25 -26.64 -21.48 4.96
C GLY A 25 -26.60 -21.02 3.51
N GLN A 26 -26.64 -19.73 3.25
CA GLN A 26 -26.55 -19.16 1.89
C GLN A 26 -25.16 -19.36 1.25
N VAL A 27 -24.08 -19.26 2.01
CA VAL A 27 -22.73 -19.56 1.52
C VAL A 27 -22.57 -21.04 1.19
N ALA A 28 -23.10 -21.94 2.02
CA ALA A 28 -23.08 -23.37 1.76
C ALA A 28 -23.90 -23.78 0.53
N ASP A 29 -25.07 -23.19 0.33
CA ASP A 29 -25.91 -23.42 -0.87
C ASP A 29 -25.22 -22.94 -2.15
N ARG A 30 -24.57 -21.77 -2.13
CA ARG A 30 -23.81 -21.24 -3.27
C ARG A 30 -22.56 -22.06 -3.56
N ALA A 31 -21.84 -22.51 -2.55
CA ALA A 31 -20.65 -23.34 -2.68
C ALA A 31 -20.95 -24.68 -3.38
N ASN A 32 -22.19 -25.13 -3.40
CA ASN A 32 -22.61 -26.36 -4.07
C ASN A 32 -23.08 -26.13 -5.53
N GLN A 33 -23.03 -24.90 -6.05
CA GLN A 33 -23.25 -24.64 -7.48
C GLN A 33 -21.98 -24.95 -8.27
N GLU A 34 -22.12 -25.49 -9.47
CA GLU A 34 -21.00 -25.87 -10.31
C GLU A 34 -20.17 -24.64 -10.71
N GLY A 35 -18.86 -24.65 -10.41
CA GLY A 35 -17.93 -23.54 -10.71
C GLY A 35 -17.91 -22.41 -9.69
N ALA A 36 -18.81 -22.37 -8.70
CA ALA A 36 -18.87 -21.29 -7.72
C ALA A 36 -17.83 -21.40 -6.59
N ALA A 37 -17.25 -22.59 -6.37
CA ALA A 37 -16.34 -22.83 -5.26
C ALA A 37 -15.01 -23.43 -5.69
N VAL A 38 -13.92 -22.92 -5.09
CA VAL A 38 -12.56 -23.47 -5.17
C VAL A 38 -12.12 -23.85 -3.76
N PHE A 39 -11.68 -25.10 -3.59
CA PHE A 39 -11.18 -25.62 -2.32
C PHE A 39 -9.70 -25.96 -2.43
N LEU A 40 -8.87 -25.22 -1.71
CA LEU A 40 -7.42 -25.41 -1.64
C LEU A 40 -7.12 -26.27 -0.42
N ARG A 41 -6.58 -27.49 -0.63
CA ARG A 41 -6.47 -28.51 0.40
C ARG A 41 -5.04 -28.74 0.88
N GLY A 42 -4.83 -28.71 2.19
CA GLY A 42 -3.66 -29.31 2.86
C GLY A 42 -2.36 -28.53 2.71
N ALA A 43 -2.43 -27.20 2.54
CA ALA A 43 -1.25 -26.33 2.47
C ALA A 43 -0.78 -25.86 3.85
N THR A 44 0.47 -25.42 3.95
CA THR A 44 0.89 -24.53 5.05
C THR A 44 0.34 -23.13 4.76
N VAL A 45 -0.53 -22.61 5.61
CA VAL A 45 -1.26 -21.36 5.37
C VAL A 45 -0.72 -20.24 6.25
N PHE A 46 -0.36 -19.11 5.65
CA PHE A 46 -0.19 -17.83 6.33
C PHE A 46 -1.46 -16.99 6.10
N ASP A 47 -2.15 -16.59 7.19
CA ASP A 47 -3.46 -15.94 7.10
C ASP A 47 -3.42 -14.43 6.88
N GLY A 48 -2.21 -13.84 6.88
CA GLY A 48 -1.96 -12.39 6.83
C GLY A 48 -1.45 -11.85 8.17
N SER A 49 -1.49 -12.65 9.23
CA SER A 49 -0.96 -12.29 10.57
C SER A 49 -0.02 -13.34 11.14
N LYS A 50 -0.31 -14.62 10.92
CA LYS A 50 0.43 -15.75 11.46
C LYS A 50 0.35 -16.98 10.56
N VAL A 51 1.23 -17.93 10.79
CA VAL A 51 1.20 -19.24 10.15
C VAL A 51 0.25 -20.16 10.94
N LEU A 52 -0.79 -20.67 10.26
CA LEU A 52 -1.79 -21.58 10.85
C LEU A 52 -1.34 -23.05 10.86
N GLY A 53 -0.22 -23.38 10.19
CA GLY A 53 0.16 -24.76 9.90
C GLY A 53 -0.61 -25.33 8.71
N THR A 54 -0.83 -26.66 8.72
CA THR A 54 -1.58 -27.33 7.63
C THR A 54 -3.07 -26.98 7.74
N ALA A 55 -3.60 -26.31 6.73
CA ALA A 55 -4.99 -25.86 6.70
C ALA A 55 -5.54 -25.86 5.26
N ASN A 56 -6.84 -25.67 5.15
CA ASN A 56 -7.59 -25.56 3.91
C ASN A 56 -8.09 -24.12 3.74
N VAL A 57 -8.28 -23.72 2.48
CA VAL A 57 -8.91 -22.43 2.14
C VAL A 57 -10.07 -22.70 1.19
N LEU A 58 -11.23 -22.18 1.53
CA LEU A 58 -12.44 -22.24 0.68
C LEU A 58 -12.73 -20.85 0.13
N ILE A 59 -12.81 -20.77 -1.19
CA ILE A 59 -13.23 -19.58 -1.94
C ILE A 59 -14.58 -19.88 -2.55
N VAL A 60 -15.56 -18.97 -2.39
CA VAL A 60 -16.91 -19.08 -2.97
C VAL A 60 -17.27 -17.73 -3.56
N ASP A 61 -17.77 -17.72 -4.80
CA ASP A 61 -18.18 -16.49 -5.51
C ASP A 61 -17.13 -15.37 -5.44
N GLY A 62 -15.87 -15.73 -5.62
CA GLY A 62 -14.77 -14.75 -5.60
C GLY A 62 -14.34 -14.26 -4.22
N LYS A 63 -14.92 -14.79 -3.13
CA LYS A 63 -14.61 -14.38 -1.75
C LYS A 63 -14.06 -15.54 -0.93
N ILE A 64 -13.21 -15.24 0.05
CA ILE A 64 -12.82 -16.20 1.09
C ILE A 64 -14.08 -16.56 1.89
N ALA A 65 -14.46 -17.82 1.88
CA ALA A 65 -15.58 -18.32 2.68
C ALA A 65 -15.11 -18.84 4.04
N ALA A 66 -14.02 -19.60 4.06
CA ALA A 66 -13.48 -20.18 5.30
C ALA A 66 -11.99 -20.52 5.16
N VAL A 67 -11.27 -20.52 6.27
CA VAL A 67 -9.87 -20.96 6.38
C VAL A 67 -9.71 -21.74 7.69
N GLY A 68 -9.14 -22.93 7.63
CA GLY A 68 -8.88 -23.76 8.82
C GLY A 68 -8.59 -25.21 8.47
N SER A 69 -8.12 -25.98 9.45
CA SER A 69 -7.85 -27.42 9.30
C SER A 69 -9.12 -28.27 9.16
N ASP A 70 -10.22 -27.78 9.70
CA ASP A 70 -11.54 -28.41 9.80
C ASP A 70 -12.52 -28.00 8.69
N VAL A 71 -12.07 -27.12 7.77
CA VAL A 71 -12.87 -26.74 6.60
C VAL A 71 -12.96 -27.90 5.63
N GLU A 72 -14.19 -28.28 5.27
CA GLU A 72 -14.48 -29.35 4.33
C GLU A 72 -14.80 -28.84 2.93
N ALA A 73 -14.48 -29.65 1.91
CA ALA A 73 -14.79 -29.32 0.53
C ALA A 73 -16.28 -29.48 0.25
N PRO A 74 -16.96 -28.45 -0.28
CA PRO A 74 -18.33 -28.63 -0.82
C PRO A 74 -18.35 -29.67 -1.95
N VAL A 75 -19.49 -30.36 -2.13
CA VAL A 75 -19.62 -31.51 -3.05
C VAL A 75 -19.23 -31.17 -4.49
N LYS A 76 -19.51 -29.93 -4.95
CA LYS A 76 -19.21 -29.47 -6.32
C LYS A 76 -18.02 -28.52 -6.41
N ALA A 77 -17.25 -28.34 -5.33
CA ALA A 77 -16.09 -27.47 -5.36
C ALA A 77 -14.98 -28.05 -6.26
N ARG A 78 -14.31 -27.18 -6.99
CA ARG A 78 -13.04 -27.51 -7.64
C ARG A 78 -11.97 -27.70 -6.54
N VAL A 79 -11.50 -28.91 -6.35
CA VAL A 79 -10.47 -29.22 -5.37
C VAL A 79 -9.09 -29.07 -5.99
N VAL A 80 -8.22 -28.27 -5.36
CA VAL A 80 -6.81 -28.13 -5.71
C VAL A 80 -5.98 -28.71 -4.56
N ASP A 81 -5.17 -29.71 -4.85
CA ASP A 81 -4.27 -30.31 -3.86
C ASP A 81 -3.03 -29.43 -3.67
N CYS A 82 -2.84 -28.94 -2.46
CA CYS A 82 -1.75 -28.04 -2.07
C CYS A 82 -0.83 -28.68 -1.01
N ALA A 83 -0.86 -30.00 -0.87
CA ALA A 83 0.03 -30.69 0.09
C ALA A 83 1.51 -30.36 -0.18
N GLY A 84 2.24 -29.98 0.86
CA GLY A 84 3.64 -29.56 0.77
C GLY A 84 3.87 -28.17 0.19
N ARG A 85 2.83 -27.42 -0.13
CA ARG A 85 2.87 -26.05 -0.66
C ARG A 85 2.54 -25.04 0.44
N TRP A 86 2.79 -23.77 0.14
CA TRP A 86 2.36 -22.66 0.97
C TRP A 86 1.22 -21.89 0.32
N ILE A 87 0.36 -21.34 1.15
CA ILE A 87 -0.70 -20.39 0.74
C ILE A 87 -0.54 -19.11 1.53
N THR A 88 -0.64 -17.98 0.83
CA THR A 88 -0.71 -16.65 1.42
C THR A 88 -1.90 -15.89 0.86
N PRO A 89 -2.35 -14.81 1.53
CA PRO A 89 -3.12 -13.77 0.85
C PRO A 89 -2.36 -13.29 -0.39
N GLY A 90 -3.07 -12.72 -1.34
CA GLY A 90 -2.46 -11.94 -2.41
C GLY A 90 -1.54 -10.86 -1.85
N LEU A 91 -0.38 -10.68 -2.46
CA LEU A 91 0.58 -9.66 -2.03
C LEU A 91 0.03 -8.28 -2.38
N VAL A 92 0.28 -7.32 -1.48
CA VAL A 92 -0.11 -5.92 -1.61
C VAL A 92 1.15 -5.07 -1.66
N ASP A 93 1.40 -4.43 -2.80
CA ASP A 93 2.53 -3.51 -2.95
C ASP A 93 2.12 -2.09 -2.53
N ALA A 94 2.75 -1.59 -1.48
CA ALA A 94 2.36 -0.33 -0.85
C ALA A 94 2.79 0.92 -1.62
N ASN A 95 3.70 0.79 -2.57
CA ASN A 95 4.13 1.85 -3.49
C ASN A 95 4.91 1.24 -4.65
N THR A 96 4.44 1.51 -5.87
CA THR A 96 5.05 0.98 -7.08
C THR A 96 4.69 1.83 -8.32
N ALA A 97 5.45 1.62 -9.40
CA ALA A 97 5.17 2.19 -10.73
C ALA A 97 4.57 1.14 -11.70
N LEU A 98 4.01 0.03 -11.18
CA LEU A 98 3.42 -1.01 -12.03
C LEU A 98 2.30 -0.46 -12.93
N GLY A 99 2.33 -0.80 -14.20
CA GLY A 99 1.31 -0.38 -15.17
C GLY A 99 1.41 1.08 -15.62
N LEU A 100 2.44 1.80 -15.17
CA LEU A 100 2.69 3.18 -15.62
C LEU A 100 3.65 3.18 -16.81
N PRO A 101 3.53 4.17 -17.72
CA PRO A 101 4.43 4.31 -18.87
C PRO A 101 5.89 4.54 -18.47
N SER A 102 6.12 5.19 -17.34
CA SER A 102 7.44 5.45 -16.77
C SER A 102 7.40 5.37 -15.24
N PRO A 103 8.50 4.93 -14.59
CA PRO A 103 8.62 4.96 -13.13
C PRO A 103 8.64 6.39 -12.55
N GLN A 104 8.91 7.39 -13.37
CA GLN A 104 9.01 8.80 -12.99
C GLN A 104 7.98 9.65 -13.74
N GLU A 105 6.71 9.18 -13.78
CA GLU A 105 5.61 9.96 -14.32
C GLU A 105 5.35 11.19 -13.45
N ASN A 106 5.68 12.36 -13.99
CA ASN A 106 5.48 13.64 -13.36
C ASN A 106 5.11 14.71 -14.38
N GLU A 107 4.17 15.58 -14.02
CA GLU A 107 3.92 16.81 -14.78
C GLU A 107 5.01 17.84 -14.43
N GLN A 108 5.89 18.09 -15.40
CA GLN A 108 7.08 18.92 -15.14
C GLN A 108 6.91 20.39 -15.53
N SER A 109 5.72 20.82 -15.97
CA SER A 109 5.43 22.22 -16.20
C SER A 109 5.25 23.02 -14.91
N ASN A 110 4.93 22.32 -13.80
CA ASN A 110 4.76 22.91 -12.47
C ASN A 110 5.25 21.92 -11.42
N GLU A 111 5.91 22.40 -10.37
CA GLU A 111 6.41 21.62 -9.22
C GLU A 111 5.32 21.24 -8.21
N VAL A 112 4.14 21.90 -8.29
CA VAL A 112 3.00 21.71 -7.37
C VAL A 112 1.76 21.32 -8.16
N THR A 113 1.56 20.02 -8.32
CA THR A 113 0.46 19.43 -9.10
C THR A 113 -0.33 18.40 -8.26
N PRO A 114 -0.79 18.73 -7.04
CA PRO A 114 -1.35 17.79 -6.08
C PRO A 114 -2.66 17.14 -6.55
N HIS A 115 -3.32 17.69 -7.57
CA HIS A 115 -4.64 17.31 -8.05
C HIS A 115 -4.62 16.35 -9.25
N LEU A 116 -3.45 16.08 -9.84
CA LEU A 116 -3.37 15.18 -11.00
C LEU A 116 -3.49 13.73 -10.55
N GLU A 117 -4.28 12.96 -11.27
CA GLU A 117 -4.59 11.57 -10.94
C GLU A 117 -3.74 10.61 -11.78
N ILE A 118 -2.85 9.86 -11.13
CA ILE A 118 -1.99 8.88 -11.81
C ILE A 118 -2.76 7.70 -12.40
N VAL A 119 -3.94 7.40 -11.86
CA VAL A 119 -4.76 6.26 -12.26
C VAL A 119 -5.19 6.30 -13.73
N ASP A 120 -5.29 7.48 -14.33
CA ASP A 120 -5.64 7.64 -15.74
C ASP A 120 -4.57 7.11 -16.70
N LEU A 121 -3.35 6.84 -16.18
CA LEU A 121 -2.25 6.24 -16.95
C LEU A 121 -2.09 4.73 -16.71
N TYR A 122 -2.93 4.15 -15.82
CA TYR A 122 -2.77 2.74 -15.43
C TYR A 122 -3.21 1.79 -16.56
N ASP A 123 -2.29 0.92 -16.96
CA ASP A 123 -2.56 -0.18 -17.89
C ASP A 123 -2.42 -1.54 -17.17
N VAL A 124 -3.55 -2.21 -16.95
CA VAL A 124 -3.63 -3.52 -16.29
C VAL A 124 -2.97 -4.64 -17.12
N GLU A 125 -2.85 -4.46 -18.43
CA GLU A 125 -2.24 -5.43 -19.35
C GLU A 125 -0.75 -5.13 -19.60
N ALA A 126 -0.20 -4.07 -19.00
CA ALA A 126 1.23 -3.78 -19.10
C ALA A 126 2.07 -4.99 -18.64
N GLN A 127 3.19 -5.24 -19.31
CA GLN A 127 4.07 -6.37 -19.00
C GLN A 127 4.55 -6.37 -17.55
N SER A 128 4.79 -5.19 -16.97
CA SER A 128 5.17 -5.05 -15.55
C SER A 128 4.09 -5.60 -14.62
N VAL A 129 2.81 -5.31 -14.90
CA VAL A 129 1.65 -5.79 -14.12
C VAL A 129 1.49 -7.31 -14.27
N VAL A 130 1.55 -7.81 -15.51
CA VAL A 130 1.45 -9.26 -15.79
C VAL A 130 2.55 -10.04 -15.07
N HIS A 131 3.79 -9.52 -15.09
CA HIS A 131 4.91 -10.16 -14.41
C HIS A 131 4.78 -10.10 -12.89
N ALA A 132 4.40 -8.96 -12.31
CA ALA A 132 4.20 -8.82 -10.87
C ALA A 132 3.07 -9.73 -10.38
N ARG A 133 1.94 -9.81 -11.11
CA ARG A 133 0.84 -10.75 -10.86
C ARG A 133 1.33 -12.19 -10.78
N ARG A 134 2.11 -12.63 -11.76
CA ARG A 134 2.70 -13.98 -11.78
C ARG A 134 3.65 -14.26 -10.61
N ASN A 135 4.13 -13.22 -9.95
CA ASN A 135 4.94 -13.30 -8.72
C ASN A 135 4.11 -13.03 -7.45
N GLY A 136 2.78 -13.08 -7.53
CA GLY A 136 1.88 -13.06 -6.39
C GLY A 136 1.33 -11.69 -6.00
N VAL A 137 1.71 -10.59 -6.67
CA VAL A 137 1.14 -9.26 -6.41
C VAL A 137 -0.27 -9.20 -7.00
N THR A 138 -1.28 -9.06 -6.16
CA THR A 138 -2.70 -8.98 -6.57
C THR A 138 -3.25 -7.57 -6.48
N THR A 139 -2.68 -6.75 -5.61
CA THR A 139 -3.09 -5.37 -5.35
C THR A 139 -1.86 -4.49 -5.24
N ALA A 140 -1.92 -3.28 -5.79
CA ALA A 140 -0.82 -2.33 -5.76
C ALA A 140 -1.33 -0.90 -5.52
N TYR A 141 -0.52 -0.09 -4.83
CA TYR A 141 -0.66 1.36 -4.80
C TYR A 141 0.29 1.96 -5.83
N ILE A 142 -0.27 2.57 -6.85
CA ILE A 142 0.47 3.31 -7.87
C ILE A 142 0.51 4.80 -7.53
N THR A 143 1.65 5.45 -7.79
CA THR A 143 1.87 6.83 -7.38
C THR A 143 2.66 7.59 -8.45
N PRO A 144 2.47 8.91 -8.58
CA PRO A 144 3.37 9.74 -9.39
C PRO A 144 4.83 9.61 -8.95
N GLY A 145 5.74 9.95 -9.84
CA GLY A 145 7.17 9.97 -9.58
C GLY A 145 7.59 11.02 -8.55
N GLU A 146 8.90 11.18 -8.38
CA GLU A 146 9.50 11.98 -7.31
C GLU A 146 10.10 13.31 -7.78
N LEU A 147 9.86 13.70 -9.04
CA LEU A 147 10.44 14.90 -9.62
C LEU A 147 9.62 16.18 -9.36
N ASN A 148 8.48 16.07 -8.65
CA ASN A 148 7.67 17.19 -8.20
C ASN A 148 7.69 17.29 -6.68
N VAL A 149 7.52 18.50 -6.16
CA VAL A 149 7.29 18.72 -4.72
C VAL A 149 5.96 18.11 -4.30
N PHE A 150 4.90 18.37 -5.08
CA PHE A 150 3.63 17.65 -5.00
C PHE A 150 3.33 17.03 -6.36
N GLY A 151 3.39 15.70 -6.44
CA GLY A 151 3.32 14.99 -7.71
C GLY A 151 1.92 14.65 -8.19
N GLY A 152 0.94 14.64 -7.29
CA GLY A 152 -0.45 14.25 -7.60
C GLY A 152 -1.01 13.16 -6.67
N LEU A 153 -2.14 12.62 -7.07
CA LEU A 153 -2.90 11.60 -6.34
C LEU A 153 -2.51 10.20 -6.80
N GLY A 154 -2.20 9.36 -5.83
CA GLY A 154 -2.00 7.93 -6.07
C GLY A 154 -3.31 7.16 -5.98
N ALA A 155 -3.30 5.93 -6.50
CA ALA A 155 -4.46 5.06 -6.59
C ALA A 155 -4.15 3.64 -6.13
N VAL A 156 -5.18 2.93 -5.66
CA VAL A 156 -5.10 1.50 -5.41
C VAL A 156 -5.73 0.74 -6.57
N VAL A 157 -4.99 -0.23 -7.09
CA VAL A 157 -5.39 -1.02 -8.24
C VAL A 157 -5.21 -2.52 -7.99
N LYS A 158 -6.02 -3.34 -8.66
CA LYS A 158 -5.80 -4.79 -8.82
C LYS A 158 -4.91 -5.04 -10.03
N THR A 159 -4.15 -6.10 -10.00
CA THR A 159 -3.30 -6.51 -11.14
C THR A 159 -4.03 -7.32 -12.20
N ALA A 160 -5.33 -7.58 -12.02
CA ALA A 160 -6.23 -8.18 -13.00
C ALA A 160 -7.69 -7.88 -12.63
N GLY A 161 -8.58 -8.14 -13.59
CA GLY A 161 -10.03 -7.94 -13.44
C GLY A 161 -10.55 -6.90 -14.44
N ASP A 162 -11.87 -6.89 -14.64
CA ASP A 162 -12.53 -5.97 -15.59
C ASP A 162 -12.61 -4.53 -15.01
N GLU A 163 -12.65 -4.42 -13.67
CA GLU A 163 -12.66 -3.15 -12.96
C GLU A 163 -11.45 -3.10 -12.00
N PRO A 164 -10.23 -2.88 -12.53
CA PRO A 164 -9.01 -3.01 -11.73
C PRO A 164 -8.80 -1.86 -10.74
N VAL A 165 -9.51 -0.75 -10.86
CA VAL A 165 -9.36 0.40 -9.97
C VAL A 165 -10.16 0.19 -8.69
N VAL A 166 -9.46 -0.04 -7.57
CA VAL A 166 -10.09 -0.23 -6.24
C VAL A 166 -10.41 1.10 -5.60
N MET A 167 -9.51 2.08 -5.73
CA MET A 167 -9.67 3.42 -5.19
C MET A 167 -8.87 4.41 -6.05
N ARG A 168 -9.56 5.34 -6.71
CA ARG A 168 -8.93 6.32 -7.61
C ARG A 168 -7.99 7.28 -6.91
N GLU A 169 -8.37 7.72 -5.71
CA GLU A 169 -7.60 8.67 -4.91
C GLU A 169 -7.27 8.03 -3.55
N ASN A 170 -6.01 7.69 -3.34
CA ASN A 170 -5.54 7.11 -2.08
C ASN A 170 -4.26 7.81 -1.59
N GLY A 171 -4.37 9.11 -1.34
CA GLY A 171 -3.26 9.92 -0.84
C GLY A 171 -2.59 10.76 -1.93
N MET A 172 -1.92 11.80 -1.46
CA MET A 172 -1.21 12.78 -2.27
C MET A 172 0.30 12.55 -2.12
N ARG A 173 1.01 12.48 -3.25
CA ARG A 173 2.47 12.39 -3.27
C ARG A 173 3.09 13.72 -2.92
N MET A 174 3.98 13.73 -1.92
CA MET A 174 4.92 14.80 -1.60
C MET A 174 6.33 14.25 -1.65
N THR A 175 7.30 15.01 -2.16
CA THR A 175 8.70 14.59 -2.21
C THR A 175 9.57 15.63 -1.54
N LEU A 176 10.38 15.19 -0.58
CA LEU A 176 11.45 15.97 0.04
C LEU A 176 12.82 15.52 -0.49
N GLY A 177 13.87 16.19 -0.06
CA GLY A 177 15.21 15.90 -0.54
C GLY A 177 15.58 16.70 -1.79
N ASN A 178 16.45 16.12 -2.63
CA ASN A 178 16.94 16.76 -3.86
C ASN A 178 16.22 16.28 -5.12
N MET A 179 15.41 15.20 -5.02
CA MET A 179 14.75 14.62 -6.21
C MET A 179 13.93 15.66 -7.00
N PRO A 180 13.08 16.53 -6.36
CA PRO A 180 12.35 17.54 -7.10
C PRO A 180 13.26 18.55 -7.83
N GLY A 181 14.48 18.75 -7.33
CA GLY A 181 15.48 19.61 -7.96
C GLY A 181 16.21 18.95 -9.14
N GLN A 182 16.32 17.63 -9.16
CA GLN A 182 17.06 16.90 -10.21
C GLN A 182 16.36 16.98 -11.57
N GLY A 183 15.05 16.86 -11.61
CA GLY A 183 14.25 17.03 -12.83
C GLY A 183 14.37 18.41 -13.46
N ASN A 184 14.83 19.39 -12.69
CA ASN A 184 14.97 20.80 -13.08
C ASN A 184 16.42 21.21 -13.39
N ALA A 185 17.37 20.30 -13.21
CA ALA A 185 18.77 20.59 -13.51
C ALA A 185 18.91 20.95 -14.99
N PRO A 186 19.51 22.13 -15.30
CA PRO A 186 19.74 22.48 -16.68
C PRO A 186 20.63 21.43 -17.31
N PHE A 187 20.28 20.99 -18.51
CA PHE A 187 21.24 20.34 -19.39
C PHE A 187 22.41 21.33 -19.54
N ARG A 188 23.46 21.12 -18.77
CA ARG A 188 24.71 21.85 -18.95
C ARG A 188 25.35 21.38 -20.23
N THR A 189 24.86 21.86 -21.34
CA THR A 189 25.60 21.82 -22.61
C THR A 189 26.74 22.80 -22.43
N PHE A 190 27.98 22.31 -22.41
CA PHE A 190 29.19 23.11 -22.32
C PHE A 190 29.04 24.41 -23.13
N GLY A 191 29.18 25.58 -22.47
CA GLY A 191 29.26 26.88 -23.11
C GLY A 191 27.93 27.60 -23.45
N LYS A 192 26.74 27.04 -23.11
CA LYS A 192 25.49 27.77 -23.27
C LYS A 192 25.02 28.34 -21.93
N PRO A 193 24.56 29.63 -21.92
CA PRO A 193 23.96 30.21 -20.74
C PRO A 193 22.72 29.42 -20.33
N VAL A 194 22.58 29.27 -19.03
CA VAL A 194 21.42 28.70 -18.40
C VAL A 194 20.18 29.43 -18.85
N GLY A 195 19.22 28.77 -19.49
CA GLY A 195 18.00 29.39 -20.01
C GLY A 195 17.19 30.06 -18.90
N MET A 196 16.43 31.08 -19.27
CA MET A 196 15.61 31.90 -18.38
C MET A 196 14.42 31.13 -17.76
N TYR A 197 14.16 29.91 -18.22
CA TYR A 197 13.05 29.05 -17.81
C TYR A 197 13.54 27.91 -16.93
N PHE A 198 14.08 28.25 -15.74
CA PHE A 198 14.36 27.24 -14.73
C PHE A 198 13.11 27.00 -13.92
N ARG A 199 12.69 25.75 -13.95
CA ARG A 199 11.76 25.25 -12.98
C ARG A 199 12.45 25.22 -11.60
N ARG A 200 11.74 25.63 -10.57
CA ARG A 200 12.15 25.49 -9.16
C ARG A 200 11.61 24.15 -8.63
N PRO A 201 12.05 23.62 -7.50
CA PRO A 201 13.22 24.08 -6.72
C PRO A 201 14.54 23.55 -7.29
N SER A 202 15.69 24.04 -6.75
CA SER A 202 17.02 23.55 -7.13
C SER A 202 17.76 22.82 -6.01
N ASN A 203 17.25 22.84 -4.80
CA ASN A 203 17.85 22.21 -3.62
C ASN A 203 16.80 22.00 -2.51
N ARG A 204 17.19 21.30 -1.42
CA ARG A 204 16.34 21.02 -0.24
C ARG A 204 15.66 22.25 0.36
N MET A 205 16.36 23.40 0.44
CA MET A 205 15.75 24.63 0.99
C MET A 205 14.59 25.10 0.12
N GLY A 206 14.77 25.07 -1.20
CA GLY A 206 13.73 25.40 -2.15
C GLY A 206 12.55 24.43 -2.09
N VAL A 207 12.81 23.12 -1.94
CA VAL A 207 11.76 22.11 -1.77
C VAL A 207 10.90 22.41 -0.53
N ILE A 208 11.53 22.63 0.62
CA ILE A 208 10.82 22.94 1.87
C ILE A 208 10.04 24.25 1.77
N TRP A 209 10.60 25.25 1.08
CA TRP A 209 9.94 26.52 0.85
C TRP A 209 8.67 26.32 -0.02
N GLU A 210 8.75 25.56 -1.11
CA GLU A 210 7.59 25.28 -1.98
C GLU A 210 6.50 24.50 -1.22
N VAL A 211 6.86 23.54 -0.37
CA VAL A 211 5.90 22.82 0.48
C VAL A 211 5.14 23.81 1.38
N ARG A 212 5.88 24.66 2.10
CA ARG A 212 5.27 25.65 2.99
C ARG A 212 4.42 26.64 2.23
N LYS A 213 4.96 27.17 1.13
CA LYS A 213 4.24 28.12 0.29
C LYS A 213 2.90 27.54 -0.17
N ALA A 214 2.89 26.31 -0.69
CA ALA A 214 1.67 25.69 -1.19
C ALA A 214 0.60 25.53 -0.09
N PHE A 215 0.99 25.06 1.11
CA PHE A 215 0.05 24.91 2.21
C PHE A 215 -0.41 26.26 2.79
N TYR A 216 0.51 27.24 2.96
CA TYR A 216 0.13 28.57 3.45
C TYR A 216 -0.75 29.33 2.47
N ASP A 217 -0.46 29.26 1.17
CA ASP A 217 -1.32 29.85 0.13
C ASP A 217 -2.74 29.24 0.17
N ALA A 218 -2.85 27.91 0.36
CA ALA A 218 -4.13 27.23 0.47
C ALA A 218 -4.91 27.62 1.75
N LEU A 219 -4.20 27.82 2.87
CA LEU A 219 -4.79 28.31 4.11
C LEU A 219 -5.30 29.73 3.97
N ASP A 220 -4.49 30.63 3.40
CA ASP A 220 -4.85 32.05 3.18
C ASP A 220 -6.06 32.17 2.23
N GLU A 221 -6.07 31.42 1.14
CA GLU A 221 -7.20 31.40 0.19
C GLU A 221 -8.48 30.90 0.87
N ARG A 222 -8.39 29.86 1.72
CA ARG A 222 -9.52 29.32 2.51
C ARG A 222 -10.04 30.32 3.52
N GLU A 223 -9.17 31.02 4.24
CA GLU A 223 -9.56 32.04 5.23
C GLU A 223 -10.20 33.24 4.58
N THR A 224 -9.68 33.65 3.42
CA THR A 224 -10.21 34.81 2.66
C THR A 224 -11.60 34.55 2.07
N ALA A 225 -11.89 33.30 1.67
CA ALA A 225 -13.14 32.94 1.00
C ALA A 225 -13.67 31.56 1.42
N PRO A 226 -14.04 31.35 2.71
CA PRO A 226 -14.41 30.04 3.23
C PRO A 226 -15.62 29.41 2.53
N ASP A 227 -16.60 30.23 2.11
CA ASP A 227 -17.80 29.77 1.42
C ASP A 227 -17.56 29.44 -0.07
N LYS A 228 -16.35 29.68 -0.61
CA LYS A 228 -16.00 29.50 -2.03
C LYS A 228 -14.99 28.38 -2.27
N VAL A 229 -14.72 27.52 -1.32
CA VAL A 229 -13.74 26.42 -1.47
C VAL A 229 -13.99 25.59 -2.74
N ALA A 230 -15.26 25.32 -3.07
CA ALA A 230 -15.62 24.59 -4.28
C ALA A 230 -15.24 25.31 -5.60
N MET A 231 -15.03 26.62 -5.56
CA MET A 231 -14.65 27.46 -6.73
C MET A 231 -13.13 27.68 -6.81
N MET A 232 -12.36 27.28 -5.80
CA MET A 232 -10.90 27.37 -5.79
C MET A 232 -10.30 26.43 -6.84
N SER A 233 -9.04 26.61 -7.15
CA SER A 233 -8.32 25.72 -8.07
C SER A 233 -8.36 24.26 -7.58
N ALA A 234 -8.26 23.30 -8.50
CA ALA A 234 -8.18 21.88 -8.14
C ALA A 234 -6.97 21.62 -7.22
N SER A 235 -5.85 22.30 -7.47
CA SER A 235 -4.65 22.24 -6.62
C SER A 235 -4.95 22.67 -5.19
N THR A 236 -5.54 23.86 -4.99
CA THR A 236 -5.89 24.42 -3.69
C THR A 236 -6.86 23.50 -2.94
N ARG A 237 -7.90 23.00 -3.61
CA ARG A 237 -8.88 22.06 -3.00
C ARG A 237 -8.20 20.77 -2.51
N THR A 238 -7.27 20.22 -3.28
CA THR A 238 -6.55 18.99 -2.88
C THR A 238 -5.65 19.23 -1.66
N LEU A 239 -4.97 20.39 -1.61
CA LEU A 239 -4.18 20.77 -0.43
C LEU A 239 -5.06 20.97 0.80
N ILE A 240 -6.23 21.61 0.66
CA ILE A 240 -7.20 21.78 1.75
C ILE A 240 -7.68 20.40 2.29
N ARG A 241 -7.98 19.45 1.43
CA ARG A 241 -8.34 18.07 1.84
C ARG A 241 -7.24 17.40 2.68
N ALA A 242 -5.97 17.66 2.36
CA ALA A 242 -4.84 17.16 3.16
C ALA A 242 -4.78 17.86 4.53
N LEU A 243 -4.98 19.19 4.59
CA LEU A 243 -5.04 19.98 5.82
C LEU A 243 -6.23 19.57 6.72
N ASP A 244 -7.36 19.22 6.13
CA ASP A 244 -8.55 18.74 6.83
C ASP A 244 -8.47 17.24 7.20
N LYS A 245 -7.34 16.59 6.92
CA LYS A 245 -7.07 15.16 7.21
C LYS A 245 -7.97 14.19 6.43
N GLU A 246 -8.65 14.62 5.41
CA GLU A 246 -9.42 13.76 4.52
C GLU A 246 -8.50 12.95 3.60
N LEU A 247 -7.40 13.57 3.16
CA LEU A 247 -6.41 12.97 2.27
C LEU A 247 -5.09 12.74 3.03
N VAL A 248 -4.51 11.56 2.86
CA VAL A 248 -3.19 11.22 3.43
C VAL A 248 -2.09 11.81 2.55
N VAL A 249 -1.08 12.42 3.15
CA VAL A 249 0.15 12.83 2.45
C VAL A 249 1.18 11.72 2.54
N ARG A 250 1.61 11.19 1.37
CA ARG A 250 2.63 10.15 1.27
C ARG A 250 3.94 10.81 0.86
N THR A 251 4.85 10.92 1.82
CA THR A 251 6.06 11.72 1.67
C THR A 251 7.27 10.84 1.45
N SER A 252 7.88 10.97 0.26
CA SER A 252 9.22 10.42 0.03
C SER A 252 10.27 11.25 0.76
N ALA A 253 11.02 10.58 1.64
CA ALA A 253 12.11 11.20 2.42
C ALA A 253 13.16 10.12 2.75
N ARG A 254 14.31 10.14 2.08
CA ARG A 254 15.33 9.09 2.17
C ARG A 254 16.37 9.35 3.27
N ALA A 255 16.95 10.53 3.26
CA ALA A 255 17.96 10.91 4.25
C ALA A 255 17.33 11.24 5.61
N ASP A 256 18.05 11.02 6.69
CA ASP A 256 17.60 11.26 8.07
C ASP A 256 17.11 12.69 8.29
N GLN A 257 17.78 13.67 7.72
CA GLN A 257 17.38 15.08 7.78
C GLN A 257 16.04 15.36 7.06
N ASP A 258 15.77 14.65 5.95
CA ASP A 258 14.52 14.80 5.18
C ASP A 258 13.38 14.09 5.91
N ILE A 259 13.62 12.93 6.55
CA ILE A 259 12.66 12.22 7.39
C ILE A 259 12.23 13.10 8.58
N ARG A 260 13.19 13.68 9.32
CA ARG A 260 12.89 14.64 10.40
C ARG A 260 12.13 15.87 9.90
N THR A 261 12.45 16.32 8.68
CA THR A 261 11.75 17.45 8.07
C THR A 261 10.31 17.09 7.69
N ALA A 262 10.06 15.87 7.15
CA ALA A 262 8.72 15.38 6.88
C ALA A 262 7.86 15.36 8.16
N ILE A 263 8.43 14.85 9.26
CA ILE A 263 7.75 14.80 10.57
C ILE A 263 7.40 16.21 11.04
N ARG A 264 8.36 17.16 11.01
CA ARG A 264 8.10 18.56 11.43
C ARG A 264 7.04 19.25 10.57
N LEU A 265 7.05 19.02 9.24
CA LEU A 265 6.02 19.57 8.35
C LEU A 265 4.64 18.97 8.64
N ALA A 266 4.58 17.68 8.95
CA ALA A 266 3.32 17.04 9.33
C ALA A 266 2.76 17.61 10.63
N GLU A 267 3.61 17.90 11.60
CA GLU A 267 3.24 18.58 12.87
C GLU A 267 2.83 20.05 12.62
N GLU A 268 3.62 20.80 11.81
CA GLU A 268 3.36 22.21 11.47
C GLU A 268 1.98 22.41 10.84
N PHE A 269 1.58 21.53 9.94
CA PHE A 269 0.31 21.63 9.22
C PHE A 269 -0.80 20.71 9.75
N GLY A 270 -0.49 19.87 10.72
CA GLY A 270 -1.46 18.94 11.32
C GLY A 270 -1.97 17.86 10.34
N ILE A 271 -1.21 17.51 9.31
CA ILE A 271 -1.61 16.57 8.26
C ILE A 271 -1.42 15.10 8.66
N ARG A 272 -2.16 14.21 8.00
CA ARG A 272 -1.93 12.76 8.09
C ARG A 272 -0.77 12.38 7.17
N LEU A 273 0.26 11.73 7.73
CA LEU A 273 1.48 11.39 7.02
C LEU A 273 1.66 9.88 6.91
N VAL A 274 2.17 9.43 5.77
CA VAL A 274 2.87 8.15 5.59
C VAL A 274 4.28 8.47 5.12
N LEU A 275 5.27 7.99 5.85
CA LEU A 275 6.69 8.15 5.51
C LEU A 275 7.09 7.09 4.48
N ASP A 276 7.63 7.52 3.35
CA ASP A 276 7.97 6.67 2.21
C ASP A 276 9.45 6.74 1.88
N HIS A 277 10.05 5.64 1.41
CA HIS A 277 11.47 5.50 1.04
C HIS A 277 12.47 5.86 2.17
N VAL A 278 12.15 5.63 3.40
CA VAL A 278 12.92 6.08 4.58
C VAL A 278 14.25 5.34 4.77
N THR A 279 15.16 5.44 3.80
CA THR A 279 16.43 4.71 3.73
C THR A 279 17.24 4.86 5.01
N GLU A 280 17.36 6.07 5.56
CA GLU A 280 18.14 6.35 6.77
C GLU A 280 17.30 6.45 8.06
N ALA A 281 16.13 5.78 8.12
CA ALA A 281 15.31 5.77 9.34
C ALA A 281 16.04 5.23 10.56
N TYR A 282 17.05 4.38 10.38
CA TYR A 282 17.89 3.89 11.48
C TYR A 282 18.64 5.01 12.20
N ALA A 283 19.01 6.10 11.48
CA ALA A 283 19.74 7.23 12.05
C ALA A 283 18.82 8.22 12.83
N CYS A 284 17.50 8.14 12.61
CA CYS A 284 16.51 8.97 13.30
C CYS A 284 15.37 8.12 13.90
N LEU A 285 15.70 6.91 14.37
CA LEU A 285 14.73 5.91 14.83
C LEU A 285 13.83 6.45 15.94
N ASP A 286 14.36 7.18 16.92
CA ASP A 286 13.56 7.73 18.02
C ASP A 286 12.55 8.78 17.54
N ASP A 287 12.91 9.60 16.55
CA ASP A 287 12.02 10.59 15.96
C ASP A 287 10.86 9.90 15.21
N VAL A 288 11.18 8.86 14.43
CA VAL A 288 10.19 8.07 13.69
C VAL A 288 9.22 7.35 14.64
N VAL A 289 9.75 6.76 15.73
CA VAL A 289 8.92 6.08 16.75
C VAL A 289 8.03 7.07 17.48
N ALA A 290 8.57 8.24 17.88
CA ALA A 290 7.80 9.26 18.59
C ALA A 290 6.68 9.85 17.73
N ALA A 291 6.93 10.02 16.43
CA ALA A 291 5.95 10.54 15.48
C ALA A 291 4.78 9.57 15.22
N GLY A 292 5.00 8.25 15.31
CA GLY A 292 3.97 7.23 15.18
C GLY A 292 3.34 7.09 13.78
N PHE A 293 3.95 7.68 12.74
CA PHE A 293 3.48 7.57 11.36
C PHE A 293 3.82 6.20 10.77
N PRO A 294 2.95 5.65 9.90
CA PRO A 294 3.30 4.45 9.13
C PRO A 294 4.50 4.70 8.21
N VAL A 295 5.29 3.65 8.02
CA VAL A 295 6.52 3.68 7.24
C VAL A 295 6.43 2.71 6.07
N LEU A 296 6.82 3.16 4.89
CA LEU A 296 7.04 2.32 3.71
C LEU A 296 8.56 2.26 3.45
N LEU A 297 9.11 1.07 3.46
CA LEU A 297 10.54 0.86 3.28
C LEU A 297 10.78 -0.01 2.04
N THR A 298 11.67 0.45 1.18
CA THR A 298 12.35 -0.42 0.23
C THR A 298 13.55 -0.99 0.97
N ALA A 299 13.66 -2.31 1.11
CA ALA A 299 14.85 -2.90 1.69
C ALA A 299 16.07 -2.55 0.82
N PRO A 300 17.26 -2.40 1.38
CA PRO A 300 18.41 -1.94 0.64
C PRO A 300 18.73 -2.93 -0.48
N THR A 301 18.37 -2.55 -1.70
CA THR A 301 18.89 -3.19 -2.89
C THR A 301 20.34 -2.76 -3.08
N LEU A 302 21.09 -3.51 -3.85
CA LEU A 302 22.49 -3.18 -4.20
C LEU A 302 22.59 -1.99 -5.17
N SER A 303 21.49 -1.25 -5.39
CA SER A 303 21.49 -0.05 -6.23
C SER A 303 21.81 1.19 -5.41
N ASP A 304 22.54 2.12 -6.02
CA ASP A 304 22.80 3.42 -5.43
C ASP A 304 21.50 4.17 -5.15
N ASP A 305 21.36 4.71 -3.95
CA ASP A 305 20.24 5.58 -3.62
C ASP A 305 20.37 6.90 -4.39
N PRO A 306 19.32 7.37 -5.10
CA PRO A 306 19.40 8.58 -5.93
C PRO A 306 19.66 9.86 -5.12
N GLU A 307 19.44 9.85 -3.81
CA GLU A 307 19.72 10.94 -2.89
C GLU A 307 21.07 10.80 -2.19
N GLY A 308 21.79 9.70 -2.41
CA GLY A 308 23.02 9.37 -1.73
C GLY A 308 22.83 8.93 -0.27
N ALA A 309 21.61 8.57 0.12
CA ALA A 309 21.31 8.03 1.44
C ALA A 309 21.96 6.64 1.60
N THR A 310 22.46 6.35 2.80
CA THR A 310 23.15 5.10 3.08
C THR A 310 22.19 4.05 3.62
N PRO A 311 21.89 2.99 2.85
CA PRO A 311 20.97 1.95 3.32
C PRO A 311 21.64 1.04 4.35
N HIS A 312 20.86 0.64 5.36
CA HIS A 312 21.23 -0.39 6.33
C HIS A 312 20.26 -1.56 6.24
N LEU A 313 20.81 -2.76 6.14
CA LEU A 313 20.01 -3.98 5.92
C LEU A 313 19.05 -4.29 7.07
N ASP A 314 19.41 -3.91 8.30
CA ASP A 314 18.66 -4.12 9.52
C ASP A 314 17.61 -3.04 9.83
N THR A 315 17.48 -1.99 9.02
CA THR A 315 16.55 -0.87 9.25
C THR A 315 15.12 -1.38 9.48
N ALA A 316 14.63 -2.34 8.67
CA ALA A 316 13.32 -2.93 8.83
C ALA A 316 13.14 -3.64 10.18
N ALA A 317 14.16 -4.37 10.62
CA ALA A 317 14.15 -5.09 11.90
C ALA A 317 14.17 -4.10 13.08
N LEU A 318 14.97 -3.03 13.00
CA LEU A 318 15.01 -1.97 14.01
C LEU A 318 13.65 -1.26 14.16
N LEU A 319 13.03 -0.87 13.07
CA LEU A 319 11.70 -0.25 13.06
C LEU A 319 10.63 -1.18 13.66
N ALA A 320 10.60 -2.44 13.23
CA ALA A 320 9.67 -3.44 13.72
C ALA A 320 9.85 -3.73 15.23
N ALA A 321 11.09 -3.82 15.71
CA ALA A 321 11.41 -4.03 17.13
C ALA A 321 10.92 -2.87 18.02
N ARG A 322 10.76 -1.67 17.46
CA ARG A 322 10.23 -0.49 18.15
C ARG A 322 8.70 -0.32 17.94
N GLY A 323 8.04 -1.30 17.31
CA GLY A 323 6.59 -1.30 17.10
C GLY A 323 6.09 -0.34 16.01
N VAL A 324 6.96 0.12 15.12
CA VAL A 324 6.58 0.98 14.00
C VAL A 324 5.72 0.16 13.01
N THR A 325 4.62 0.74 12.55
CA THR A 325 3.80 0.15 11.47
C THR A 325 4.58 0.23 10.16
N LEU A 326 5.18 -0.89 9.74
CA LEU A 326 6.08 -1.00 8.61
C LEU A 326 5.47 -1.83 7.49
N ALA A 327 5.39 -1.29 6.27
CA ALA A 327 5.21 -2.06 5.04
C ALA A 327 6.49 -2.04 4.19
N ILE A 328 6.67 -3.10 3.41
CA ILE A 328 7.73 -3.22 2.41
C ILE A 328 7.09 -2.97 1.04
N GLN A 329 7.83 -2.28 0.18
CA GLN A 329 7.39 -1.88 -1.15
C GLN A 329 8.43 -2.24 -2.21
N SER A 330 8.02 -2.34 -3.47
CA SER A 330 8.93 -2.51 -4.60
C SER A 330 9.51 -1.19 -5.11
N GLY A 331 8.81 -0.09 -4.88
CA GLY A 331 9.19 1.23 -5.36
C GLY A 331 9.22 1.31 -6.89
N THR A 332 10.32 1.81 -7.44
CA THR A 332 10.53 1.93 -8.89
C THR A 332 11.29 0.75 -9.51
N ASP A 333 11.50 -0.34 -8.75
CA ASP A 333 12.20 -1.52 -9.26
C ASP A 333 11.35 -2.25 -10.33
N PRO A 334 11.82 -2.34 -11.57
CA PRO A 334 11.03 -2.93 -12.66
C PRO A 334 10.99 -4.46 -12.65
N ARG A 335 11.72 -5.12 -11.73
CA ARG A 335 11.80 -6.58 -11.69
C ARG A 335 10.51 -7.18 -11.12
N ALA A 336 10.05 -8.23 -11.75
CA ALA A 336 8.78 -8.88 -11.42
C ALA A 336 8.70 -9.44 -9.98
N ASP A 337 9.84 -9.84 -9.40
CA ASP A 337 9.99 -10.39 -8.06
C ASP A 337 10.36 -9.33 -7.01
N ALA A 338 10.35 -8.06 -7.38
CA ALA A 338 10.88 -6.96 -6.55
C ALA A 338 10.30 -7.01 -5.13
N LEU A 339 8.98 -7.08 -4.97
CA LEU A 339 8.33 -7.05 -3.64
C LEU A 339 8.77 -8.23 -2.74
N VAL A 340 8.74 -9.44 -3.28
CA VAL A 340 9.15 -10.65 -2.52
C VAL A 340 10.63 -10.61 -2.17
N ARG A 341 11.45 -10.13 -3.09
CA ARG A 341 12.90 -9.99 -2.88
C ARG A 341 13.22 -8.96 -1.81
N GLU A 342 12.56 -7.79 -1.83
CA GLU A 342 12.73 -6.77 -0.81
C GLU A 342 12.36 -7.30 0.59
N ALA A 343 11.26 -8.06 0.69
CA ALA A 343 10.88 -8.73 1.93
C ALA A 343 11.91 -9.79 2.38
N ALA A 344 12.50 -10.53 1.43
CA ALA A 344 13.55 -11.50 1.74
C ALA A 344 14.85 -10.82 2.22
N PHE A 345 15.21 -9.67 1.65
CA PHE A 345 16.35 -8.86 2.15
C PHE A 345 16.09 -8.33 3.56
N ALA A 346 14.87 -7.87 3.86
CA ALA A 346 14.51 -7.47 5.23
C ALA A 346 14.65 -8.62 6.23
N VAL A 347 14.27 -9.86 5.83
CA VAL A 347 14.51 -11.05 6.65
C VAL A 347 16.00 -11.32 6.86
N ARG A 348 16.83 -11.16 5.82
CA ARG A 348 18.28 -11.26 5.95
C ARG A 348 18.85 -10.21 6.90
N GLY A 349 18.22 -9.03 6.98
CA GLY A 349 18.54 -7.95 7.91
C GLY A 349 18.03 -8.18 9.34
N GLY A 350 17.40 -9.32 9.64
CA GLY A 350 16.96 -9.66 10.99
C GLY A 350 15.45 -9.53 11.23
N LEU A 351 14.65 -9.12 10.23
CA LEU A 351 13.20 -9.11 10.35
C LEU A 351 12.68 -10.55 10.39
N SER A 352 11.71 -10.86 11.27
CA SER A 352 11.11 -12.19 11.29
C SER A 352 10.33 -12.46 10.00
N ARG A 353 10.29 -13.74 9.56
CA ARG A 353 9.60 -14.13 8.33
C ARG A 353 8.11 -13.81 8.35
N GLU A 354 7.46 -13.96 9.51
CA GLU A 354 6.04 -13.66 9.66
C GLU A 354 5.76 -12.16 9.55
N VAL A 355 6.60 -11.33 10.20
CA VAL A 355 6.49 -9.87 10.09
C VAL A 355 6.77 -9.41 8.66
N ALA A 356 7.75 -10.00 7.97
CA ALA A 356 8.05 -9.69 6.58
C ALA A 356 6.89 -10.06 5.64
N LEU A 357 6.23 -11.21 5.85
CA LEU A 357 5.03 -11.59 5.10
C LEU A 357 3.86 -10.64 5.39
N ALA A 358 3.65 -10.25 6.66
CA ALA A 358 2.64 -9.27 7.02
C ALA A 358 2.93 -7.90 6.38
N ALA A 359 4.22 -7.50 6.28
CA ALA A 359 4.67 -6.24 5.70
C ALA A 359 4.46 -6.13 4.18
N ILE A 360 4.13 -7.24 3.49
CA ILE A 360 3.77 -7.27 2.06
C ILE A 360 2.34 -7.81 1.82
N THR A 361 1.51 -7.93 2.87
CA THR A 361 0.12 -8.41 2.78
C THR A 361 -0.81 -7.53 3.61
N SER A 362 -0.97 -7.84 4.90
CA SER A 362 -1.97 -7.21 5.77
C SER A 362 -1.60 -5.79 6.21
N VAL A 363 -0.32 -5.51 6.45
CA VAL A 363 0.11 -4.18 6.87
C VAL A 363 -0.09 -3.14 5.76
N PRO A 364 0.39 -3.36 4.51
CA PRO A 364 0.11 -2.41 3.43
C PRO A 364 -1.39 -2.26 3.16
N ALA A 365 -2.20 -3.32 3.22
CA ALA A 365 -3.65 -3.24 3.08
C ALA A 365 -4.26 -2.28 4.13
N LYS A 366 -3.77 -2.31 5.36
CA LYS A 366 -4.18 -1.43 6.46
C LYS A 366 -3.75 0.03 6.23
N ILE A 367 -2.50 0.25 5.80
CA ILE A 367 -1.98 1.59 5.49
C ILE A 367 -2.76 2.22 4.33
N LEU A 368 -3.19 1.40 3.37
CA LEU A 368 -3.99 1.82 2.22
C LEU A 368 -5.50 1.96 2.53
N GLY A 369 -5.96 1.50 3.71
CA GLY A 369 -7.38 1.54 4.08
C GLY A 369 -8.27 0.56 3.30
N ILE A 370 -7.70 -0.52 2.79
CA ILE A 370 -8.38 -1.56 2.00
C ILE A 370 -8.38 -2.93 2.71
N ASP A 371 -8.01 -2.96 3.97
CA ASP A 371 -7.91 -4.19 4.77
C ASP A 371 -9.26 -4.87 5.02
N ALA A 372 -10.37 -4.17 4.82
CA ALA A 372 -11.69 -4.80 4.78
C ALA A 372 -11.87 -5.76 3.58
N ARG A 373 -11.11 -5.55 2.49
CA ARG A 373 -11.22 -6.34 1.25
C ARG A 373 -10.08 -7.34 1.06
N VAL A 374 -8.83 -6.94 1.31
CA VAL A 374 -7.62 -7.71 0.95
C VAL A 374 -6.62 -7.81 2.10
N GLY A 375 -5.47 -8.42 1.85
CA GLY A 375 -4.32 -8.48 2.76
C GLY A 375 -4.38 -9.60 3.80
N SER A 376 -5.49 -10.30 3.96
CA SER A 376 -5.58 -11.49 4.83
C SER A 376 -6.65 -12.47 4.35
N LEU A 377 -6.49 -13.74 4.74
CA LEU A 377 -7.42 -14.82 4.41
C LEU A 377 -8.56 -14.88 5.46
N ALA A 378 -9.34 -13.81 5.57
CA ALA A 378 -10.48 -13.76 6.46
C ALA A 378 -11.79 -13.90 5.67
N ALA A 379 -12.80 -14.53 6.26
CA ALA A 379 -14.11 -14.70 5.64
C ALA A 379 -14.72 -13.37 5.18
N GLY A 380 -15.27 -13.33 3.98
CA GLY A 380 -15.89 -12.17 3.34
C GLY A 380 -14.91 -11.30 2.53
N LYS A 381 -13.60 -11.46 2.68
CA LYS A 381 -12.60 -10.74 1.88
C LYS A 381 -12.50 -11.30 0.47
N ASP A 382 -11.90 -10.53 -0.42
CA ASP A 382 -11.65 -10.95 -1.80
C ASP A 382 -10.82 -12.25 -1.82
N GLY A 383 -11.15 -13.13 -2.74
CA GLY A 383 -10.44 -14.40 -2.96
C GLY A 383 -9.09 -14.21 -3.63
N ASP A 384 -8.29 -13.29 -3.10
CA ASP A 384 -6.92 -13.02 -3.51
C ASP A 384 -5.98 -13.96 -2.76
N VAL A 385 -5.51 -15.00 -3.44
CA VAL A 385 -4.76 -16.09 -2.86
C VAL A 385 -3.59 -16.47 -3.74
N VAL A 386 -2.42 -16.71 -3.15
CA VAL A 386 -1.25 -17.21 -3.86
C VAL A 386 -0.83 -18.57 -3.33
N ILE A 387 -0.66 -19.52 -4.23
CA ILE A 387 -0.09 -20.84 -3.95
C ILE A 387 1.38 -20.83 -4.32
N TRP A 388 2.25 -21.16 -3.39
CA TRP A 388 3.70 -21.16 -3.54
C TRP A 388 4.27 -22.58 -3.53
N SER A 389 5.38 -22.80 -4.27
CA SER A 389 6.10 -24.07 -4.27
C SER A 389 6.78 -24.43 -2.95
N GLY A 390 6.97 -23.45 -2.07
CA GLY A 390 7.59 -23.53 -0.75
C GLY A 390 7.37 -22.24 0.01
N HIS A 391 8.17 -21.97 1.05
CA HIS A 391 8.05 -20.72 1.82
C HIS A 391 8.21 -19.51 0.90
N PRO A 392 7.26 -18.54 0.88
CA PRO A 392 7.26 -17.43 -0.10
C PRO A 392 8.55 -16.62 -0.16
N LEU A 393 9.20 -16.39 0.98
CA LEU A 393 10.44 -15.63 1.09
C LEU A 393 11.71 -16.48 0.92
N SER A 394 11.60 -17.70 0.39
CA SER A 394 12.75 -18.52 0.00
C SER A 394 13.11 -18.24 -1.45
N LEU A 395 14.40 -18.04 -1.75
CA LEU A 395 14.89 -17.82 -3.11
C LEU A 395 14.57 -18.98 -4.07
N ALA A 396 14.36 -20.21 -3.54
CA ALA A 396 13.98 -21.38 -4.32
C ALA A 396 12.46 -21.48 -4.55
N SER A 397 11.66 -20.66 -3.87
CA SER A 397 10.21 -20.68 -4.01
C SER A 397 9.73 -19.78 -5.15
N LYS A 398 8.64 -20.21 -5.77
CA LYS A 398 7.95 -19.43 -6.81
C LYS A 398 6.44 -19.53 -6.60
N ALA A 399 5.72 -18.51 -7.01
CA ALA A 399 4.28 -18.58 -7.12
C ALA A 399 3.91 -19.59 -8.22
N LEU A 400 3.02 -20.51 -7.90
CA LEU A 400 2.54 -21.55 -8.81
C LEU A 400 1.20 -21.18 -9.43
N THR A 401 0.33 -20.57 -8.63
CA THR A 401 -1.01 -20.16 -9.00
C THR A 401 -1.39 -18.91 -8.22
N VAL A 402 -1.98 -17.96 -8.90
CA VAL A 402 -2.49 -16.73 -8.31
C VAL A 402 -3.98 -16.65 -8.57
N PHE A 403 -4.76 -16.45 -7.53
CA PHE A 403 -6.18 -16.13 -7.60
C PHE A 403 -6.37 -14.65 -7.29
N ILE A 404 -7.19 -13.98 -8.09
CA ILE A 404 -7.65 -12.61 -7.87
C ILE A 404 -9.17 -12.64 -7.93
N GLU A 405 -9.81 -12.24 -6.83
CA GLU A 405 -11.27 -12.32 -6.68
C GLU A 405 -11.79 -13.72 -7.02
N GLY A 406 -11.05 -14.75 -6.59
CA GLY A 406 -11.38 -16.17 -6.78
C GLY A 406 -11.14 -16.72 -8.19
N VAL A 407 -10.71 -15.89 -9.14
CA VAL A 407 -10.41 -16.29 -10.51
C VAL A 407 -8.90 -16.56 -10.65
N GLU A 408 -8.57 -17.75 -11.18
CA GLU A 408 -7.18 -18.11 -11.49
C GLU A 408 -6.65 -17.25 -12.64
N ARG A 409 -5.44 -16.67 -12.47
CA ARG A 409 -4.86 -15.70 -13.41
C ARG A 409 -3.43 -16.09 -13.85
#